data_0125fae840c48b4d284ee1bc6a4a4657
#
_entry.id   0125fae840c48b4d284ee1bc6a4a4657
#
_cell.length_a   1.000
_cell.length_b   1.000
_cell.length_c   1.000
_cell.angle_alpha   90.00
_cell.angle_beta   90.00
_cell.angle_gamma   90.00
#
_symmetry.space_group_name_H-M   'P 1'
#
loop_
_entity.id
_entity.type
_entity.pdbx_description
1 polymer ?
#
loop_
_entity_poly.entity_id
_entity_poly.type
_entity_poly.pdbx_seq_one_letter_code
_entity_poly.pdbx_strand_id
1 'polypeptide(L)'
;MAPEYAERASRLPGAVVWTRAAVLPAPSAAPVLPDGCMDLLWTAGRLLVAGPDTHAFRPGPGLAGPWAGVRFYPGTAPALLGVPAHELRDRRVDLEDLALRLASDAGPADPLLRAVVASLAAGRSVTATAERVALGERQLHRRSLSAFGYGPKTLARILRLQRALALARSGVPFADTAARTGFADQAHLARDVRELTGMPLTDLVRG
;
A
#
# COMPACT_ATOMS: atom_id res chain seq x y z
N MET A 1 13.41 -7.69 -24.43
CA MET A 1 12.91 -6.46 -23.78
C MET A 1 12.63 -6.81 -22.33
N ALA A 2 13.30 -6.17 -21.39
CA ALA A 2 13.01 -6.41 -19.96
C ALA A 2 11.56 -5.96 -19.67
N PRO A 3 10.80 -6.68 -18.82
CA PRO A 3 9.46 -6.25 -18.44
C PRO A 3 9.51 -4.87 -17.80
N GLU A 4 8.50 -4.05 -18.09
CA GLU A 4 8.39 -2.68 -17.53
C GLU A 4 8.34 -2.69 -16.01
N TYR A 5 7.75 -3.74 -15.45
CA TYR A 5 7.67 -4.01 -14.01
C TYR A 5 7.84 -5.52 -13.78
N ALA A 6 8.64 -5.90 -12.77
CA ALA A 6 8.84 -7.29 -12.39
C ALA A 6 8.95 -7.42 -10.87
N GLU A 7 8.32 -8.46 -10.32
CA GLU A 7 8.44 -8.84 -8.91
C GLU A 7 9.06 -10.22 -8.76
N ARG A 8 9.81 -10.43 -7.68
CA ARG A 8 10.35 -11.73 -7.28
C ARG A 8 10.31 -11.89 -5.76
N ALA A 9 10.29 -13.12 -5.30
CA ALA A 9 10.33 -13.41 -3.89
C ALA A 9 11.56 -12.80 -3.20
N SER A 10 11.37 -12.24 -2.02
CA SER A 10 12.42 -11.77 -1.14
C SER A 10 12.82 -12.86 -0.15
N ARG A 11 14.07 -12.80 0.36
CA ARG A 11 14.47 -13.59 1.53
C ARG A 11 13.92 -13.02 2.85
N LEU A 12 13.45 -11.77 2.84
CA LEU A 12 12.81 -11.14 4.00
C LEU A 12 11.35 -11.61 4.08
N PRO A 13 10.92 -12.18 5.22
CA PRO A 13 9.52 -12.57 5.40
C PRO A 13 8.58 -11.38 5.28
N GLY A 14 7.49 -11.53 4.51
CA GLY A 14 6.51 -10.48 4.32
C GLY A 14 6.96 -9.37 3.38
N ALA A 15 7.92 -9.65 2.48
CA ALA A 15 8.39 -8.69 1.49
C ALA A 15 8.60 -9.34 0.12
N VAL A 16 8.59 -8.53 -0.92
CA VAL A 16 8.99 -8.88 -2.29
C VAL A 16 10.04 -7.89 -2.80
N VAL A 17 10.89 -8.35 -3.70
CA VAL A 17 11.80 -7.46 -4.44
C VAL A 17 11.16 -7.15 -5.78
N TRP A 18 11.20 -5.90 -6.17
CA TRP A 18 10.66 -5.46 -7.45
C TRP A 18 11.63 -4.54 -8.20
N THR A 19 11.48 -4.52 -9.51
CA THR A 19 12.20 -3.61 -10.39
C THR A 19 11.23 -2.98 -11.39
N ARG A 20 11.47 -1.74 -11.74
CA ARG A 20 10.75 -1.02 -12.78
C ARG A 20 11.75 -0.36 -13.72
N ALA A 21 11.60 -0.62 -15.03
CA ALA A 21 12.41 0.06 -16.04
C ALA A 21 12.17 1.58 -15.98
N ALA A 22 13.16 2.35 -16.43
CA ALA A 22 13.03 3.81 -16.47
C ALA A 22 11.81 4.21 -17.30
N VAL A 23 10.87 4.86 -16.66
CA VAL A 23 9.84 5.60 -17.36
C VAL A 23 10.45 6.94 -17.69
N LEU A 24 10.56 7.28 -18.99
CA LEU A 24 10.90 8.63 -19.41
C LEU A 24 9.98 9.62 -18.68
N PRO A 25 10.48 10.79 -18.27
CA PRO A 25 9.67 11.79 -17.59
C PRO A 25 8.57 12.25 -18.55
N ALA A 26 7.46 11.54 -18.52
CA ALA A 26 6.28 11.94 -19.26
C ALA A 26 5.27 12.52 -18.26
N PRO A 27 4.54 13.59 -18.63
CA PRO A 27 3.44 14.08 -17.81
C PRO A 27 2.35 13.01 -17.56
N SER A 28 2.46 11.84 -18.18
CA SER A 28 1.53 10.71 -18.13
C SER A 28 2.02 9.50 -17.33
N ALA A 29 3.10 9.59 -16.55
CA ALA A 29 3.50 8.47 -15.70
C ALA A 29 2.33 8.05 -14.78
N ALA A 30 1.96 6.78 -14.85
CA ALA A 30 0.90 6.25 -13.99
C ALA A 30 1.24 6.49 -12.51
N PRO A 31 0.31 7.00 -11.70
CA PRO A 31 0.56 7.24 -10.29
C PRO A 31 0.77 5.91 -9.54
N VAL A 32 1.55 5.96 -8.47
CA VAL A 32 1.63 4.88 -7.49
C VAL A 32 0.37 4.95 -6.63
N LEU A 33 -0.42 3.89 -6.63
CA LEU A 33 -1.68 3.84 -5.90
C LEU A 33 -1.49 3.34 -4.47
N PRO A 34 -2.31 3.81 -3.52
CA PRO A 34 -2.31 3.26 -2.17
C PRO A 34 -2.59 1.76 -2.19
N ASP A 35 -1.71 0.97 -1.58
CA ASP A 35 -1.85 -0.49 -1.46
C ASP A 35 -1.63 -1.00 -0.02
N GLY A 36 -1.32 -0.07 0.89
CA GLY A 36 -1.06 -0.38 2.30
C GLY A 36 0.37 -0.83 2.56
N CYS A 37 1.19 -0.94 1.52
CA CYS A 37 2.60 -1.33 1.62
C CYS A 37 3.50 -0.13 1.96
N MET A 38 4.72 -0.46 2.33
CA MET A 38 5.85 0.46 2.40
C MET A 38 6.97 -0.10 1.54
N ASP A 39 7.78 0.77 0.96
CA ASP A 39 8.88 0.35 0.11
C ASP A 39 10.21 0.96 0.58
N LEU A 40 11.28 0.17 0.50
CA LEU A 40 12.65 0.66 0.47
C LEU A 40 13.05 0.74 -0.99
N LEU A 41 13.29 1.96 -1.48
CA LEU A 41 13.43 2.28 -2.91
C LEU A 41 14.85 2.66 -3.24
N TRP A 42 15.38 2.13 -4.32
CA TRP A 42 16.60 2.59 -4.96
C TRP A 42 16.26 3.24 -6.31
N THR A 43 16.58 4.53 -6.45
CA THR A 43 16.42 5.28 -7.70
C THR A 43 17.37 6.47 -7.75
N ALA A 44 17.88 6.81 -8.92
CA ALA A 44 18.77 7.96 -9.16
C ALA A 44 19.95 8.04 -8.17
N GLY A 45 20.52 6.90 -7.75
CA GLY A 45 21.63 6.84 -6.80
C GLY A 45 21.23 7.08 -5.34
N ARG A 46 19.94 7.24 -5.05
CA ARG A 46 19.40 7.48 -3.70
C ARG A 46 18.68 6.25 -3.17
N LEU A 47 18.74 6.06 -1.86
CA LEU A 47 17.98 5.05 -1.14
C LEU A 47 16.93 5.76 -0.29
N LEU A 48 15.65 5.49 -0.59
CA LEU A 48 14.50 6.17 -0.01
C LEU A 48 13.61 5.16 0.71
N VAL A 49 12.98 5.59 1.79
CA VAL A 49 11.83 4.90 2.37
C VAL A 49 10.55 5.59 1.88
N ALA A 50 9.69 4.84 1.21
CA ALA A 50 8.34 5.25 0.89
C ALA A 50 7.40 4.74 1.99
N GLY A 51 6.74 5.65 2.67
CA GLY A 51 5.75 5.35 3.68
C GLY A 51 4.43 4.87 3.06
N PRO A 52 3.49 4.43 3.89
CA PRO A 52 2.20 3.99 3.41
C PRO A 52 1.38 5.20 2.92
N ASP A 53 0.92 5.11 1.69
CA ASP A 53 0.14 6.18 1.06
C ASP A 53 -1.34 6.12 1.42
N THR A 54 -1.95 7.28 1.64
CA THR A 54 -3.41 7.43 1.75
C THR A 54 -4.04 7.92 0.45
N HIS A 55 -3.23 8.49 -0.45
CA HIS A 55 -3.62 9.00 -1.77
C HIS A 55 -2.60 8.55 -2.82
N ALA A 56 -2.97 8.66 -4.10
CA ALA A 56 -2.06 8.34 -5.19
C ALA A 56 -0.84 9.27 -5.20
N PHE A 57 0.34 8.70 -5.28
CA PHE A 57 1.61 9.42 -5.37
C PHE A 57 2.06 9.54 -6.82
N ARG A 58 2.45 10.75 -7.24
CA ARG A 58 3.07 11.00 -8.54
C ARG A 58 4.55 11.34 -8.36
N PRO A 59 5.47 10.49 -8.87
CA PRO A 59 6.88 10.82 -8.84
C PRO A 59 7.18 12.13 -9.56
N GLY A 60 7.91 13.02 -8.90
CA GLY A 60 8.42 14.24 -9.53
C GLY A 60 9.64 13.98 -10.42
N PRO A 61 10.12 14.99 -11.18
CA PRO A 61 11.24 14.83 -12.10
C PRO A 61 12.55 14.39 -11.42
N GLY A 62 12.75 14.70 -10.14
CA GLY A 62 13.91 14.25 -9.36
C GLY A 62 13.95 12.77 -9.02
N LEU A 63 12.87 12.04 -9.35
CA LEU A 63 12.77 10.59 -9.18
C LEU A 63 12.65 9.87 -10.53
N ALA A 64 13.10 10.51 -11.61
CA ALA A 64 13.15 9.89 -12.93
C ALA A 64 14.26 8.83 -13.00
N GLY A 65 14.03 7.74 -13.74
CA GLY A 65 15.02 6.70 -13.95
C GLY A 65 14.50 5.30 -13.59
N PRO A 66 15.37 4.28 -13.65
CA PRO A 66 15.01 2.94 -13.23
C PRO A 66 14.86 2.88 -11.69
N TRP A 67 13.93 2.07 -11.26
CA TRP A 67 13.65 1.85 -9.86
C TRP A 67 13.86 0.38 -9.51
N ALA A 68 14.43 0.14 -8.35
CA ALA A 68 14.43 -1.16 -7.71
C ALA A 68 14.00 -0.97 -6.26
N GLY A 69 13.37 -1.96 -5.67
CA GLY A 69 12.94 -1.82 -4.30
C GLY A 69 12.61 -3.13 -3.61
N VAL A 70 12.46 -3.01 -2.31
CA VAL A 70 11.88 -4.04 -1.45
C VAL A 70 10.55 -3.50 -0.97
N ARG A 71 9.46 -4.15 -1.39
CA ARG A 71 8.10 -3.85 -0.93
C ARG A 71 7.78 -4.70 0.27
N PHE A 72 7.40 -4.06 1.35
CA PHE A 72 6.94 -4.69 2.57
C PHE A 72 5.41 -4.71 2.60
N TYR A 73 4.84 -5.89 2.81
CA TYR A 73 3.40 -6.00 3.01
C TYR A 73 2.93 -5.22 4.24
N PRO A 74 1.65 -4.83 4.28
CA PRO A 74 1.11 -3.99 5.34
C PRO A 74 1.47 -4.50 6.73
N GLY A 75 2.05 -3.62 7.56
CA GLY A 75 2.43 -3.90 8.94
C GLY A 75 3.82 -4.56 9.13
N THR A 76 4.58 -4.81 8.06
CA THR A 76 5.89 -5.49 8.15
C THR A 76 7.06 -4.51 8.31
N ALA A 77 7.08 -3.42 7.53
CA ALA A 77 8.20 -2.49 7.49
C ALA A 77 8.57 -1.83 8.83
N PRO A 78 7.62 -1.39 9.69
CA PRO A 78 7.95 -0.73 10.95
C PRO A 78 8.84 -1.56 11.88
N ALA A 79 8.63 -2.88 11.92
CA ALA A 79 9.44 -3.78 12.74
C ALA A 79 10.90 -3.87 12.27
N LEU A 80 11.14 -3.72 10.94
CA LEU A 80 12.47 -3.72 10.35
C LEU A 80 13.13 -2.33 10.45
N LEU A 81 12.36 -1.27 10.16
CA LEU A 81 12.88 0.09 10.09
C LEU A 81 13.05 0.75 11.46
N GLY A 82 12.43 0.18 12.51
CA GLY A 82 12.45 0.76 13.86
C GLY A 82 11.66 2.07 13.98
N VAL A 83 10.86 2.41 12.96
CA VAL A 83 10.06 3.66 12.89
C VAL A 83 8.59 3.32 12.71
N PRO A 84 7.68 3.87 13.54
CA PRO A 84 6.25 3.68 13.38
C PRO A 84 5.76 4.18 12.01
N ALA A 85 4.91 3.42 11.35
CA ALA A 85 4.44 3.73 10.00
C ALA A 85 3.74 5.11 9.88
N HIS A 86 3.09 5.59 10.94
CA HIS A 86 2.40 6.88 10.91
C HIS A 86 3.36 8.09 10.81
N GLU A 87 4.61 7.94 11.20
CA GLU A 87 5.64 8.98 11.04
C GLU A 87 6.10 9.10 9.58
N LEU A 88 5.91 8.05 8.80
CA LEU A 88 6.30 7.96 7.38
C LEU A 88 5.10 8.06 6.43
N ARG A 89 3.88 8.21 6.95
CA ARG A 89 2.66 8.27 6.12
C ARG A 89 2.71 9.40 5.10
N ASP A 90 2.40 9.08 3.84
CA ASP A 90 2.40 9.99 2.69
C ASP A 90 3.76 10.69 2.45
N ARG A 91 4.86 10.07 2.90
CA ARG A 91 6.21 10.64 2.82
C ARG A 91 7.16 9.75 2.03
N ARG A 92 8.15 10.41 1.41
CA ARG A 92 9.35 9.80 0.85
C ARG A 92 10.53 10.44 1.57
N VAL A 93 11.31 9.64 2.28
CA VAL A 93 12.38 10.10 3.16
C VAL A 93 13.66 9.41 2.76
N ASP A 94 14.76 10.15 2.63
CA ASP A 94 16.07 9.55 2.41
C ASP A 94 16.41 8.63 3.59
N LEU A 95 16.98 7.47 3.29
CA LEU A 95 17.35 6.52 4.32
C LEU A 95 18.35 7.11 5.31
N GLU A 96 19.23 8.00 4.83
CA GLU A 96 20.24 8.69 5.64
C GLU A 96 19.61 9.64 6.68
N ASP A 97 18.43 10.21 6.38
CA ASP A 97 17.67 11.09 7.27
C ASP A 97 16.86 10.32 8.33
N LEU A 98 16.69 9.03 8.13
CA LEU A 98 16.09 8.17 9.14
C LEU A 98 17.19 7.73 10.11
N ALA A 99 17.05 8.12 11.39
CA ALA A 99 17.86 7.56 12.47
C ALA A 99 17.53 6.07 12.62
N LEU A 100 18.00 5.26 11.65
CA LEU A 100 17.68 3.84 11.57
C LEU A 100 18.35 3.10 12.73
N ARG A 101 17.53 2.70 13.66
CA ARG A 101 17.82 1.52 14.47
C ARG A 101 17.30 0.32 13.68
N LEU A 102 18.06 -0.14 12.70
CA LEU A 102 17.81 -1.45 12.12
C LEU A 102 17.83 -2.44 13.29
N ALA A 103 16.66 -2.96 13.62
CA ALA A 103 16.59 -4.01 14.62
C ALA A 103 17.32 -5.21 14.03
N SER A 104 18.47 -5.56 14.61
CA SER A 104 19.27 -6.74 14.26
C SER A 104 18.45 -8.04 14.38
N ASP A 105 17.34 -7.99 15.05
CA ASP A 105 16.41 -9.09 15.32
C ASP A 105 15.00 -8.79 14.79
N ALA A 106 14.87 -8.37 13.53
CA ALA A 106 13.57 -8.25 12.88
C ALA A 106 12.89 -9.62 12.86
N GLY A 107 12.04 -9.86 13.83
CA GLY A 107 11.23 -11.07 13.95
C GLY A 107 10.23 -11.20 12.78
N PRO A 108 9.60 -12.37 12.62
CA PRO A 108 8.55 -12.54 11.62
C PRO A 108 7.43 -11.54 11.86
N ALA A 109 6.77 -11.11 10.75
CA ALA A 109 5.64 -10.19 10.81
C ALA A 109 4.60 -10.65 11.87
N ASP A 110 4.19 -9.73 12.73
CA ASP A 110 3.25 -10.00 13.84
C ASP A 110 2.00 -10.75 13.31
N PRO A 111 1.74 -11.98 13.80
CA PRO A 111 0.58 -12.77 13.37
C PRO A 111 -0.75 -12.03 13.56
N LEU A 112 -0.86 -11.19 14.58
CA LEU A 112 -2.04 -10.39 14.84
C LEU A 112 -2.25 -9.36 13.73
N LEU A 113 -1.21 -8.65 13.29
CA LEU A 113 -1.30 -7.67 12.20
C LEU A 113 -1.68 -8.35 10.88
N ARG A 114 -1.14 -9.54 10.61
CA ARG A 114 -1.56 -10.35 9.45
C ARG A 114 -3.04 -10.73 9.52
N ALA A 115 -3.53 -11.12 10.70
CA ALA A 115 -4.94 -11.44 10.90
C ALA A 115 -5.85 -10.23 10.71
N VAL A 116 -5.41 -9.03 11.15
CA VAL A 116 -6.12 -7.75 10.90
C VAL A 116 -6.21 -7.48 9.40
N VAL A 117 -5.08 -7.53 8.68
CA VAL A 117 -5.06 -7.30 7.22
C VAL A 117 -5.96 -8.30 6.51
N ALA A 118 -5.85 -9.60 6.80
CA ALA A 118 -6.67 -10.63 6.19
C ALA A 118 -8.18 -10.43 6.46
N SER A 119 -8.54 -10.01 7.68
CA SER A 119 -9.93 -9.75 8.06
C SER A 119 -10.52 -8.57 7.27
N LEU A 120 -9.80 -7.45 7.22
CA LEU A 120 -10.22 -6.25 6.48
C LEU A 120 -10.19 -6.47 4.96
N ALA A 121 -9.20 -7.20 4.44
CA ALA A 121 -9.13 -7.59 3.04
C ALA A 121 -10.31 -8.49 2.62
N ALA A 122 -10.82 -9.33 3.53
CA ALA A 122 -12.04 -10.11 3.31
C ALA A 122 -13.33 -9.26 3.39
N GLY A 123 -13.25 -7.94 3.61
CA GLY A 123 -14.38 -7.02 3.68
C GLY A 123 -15.11 -7.01 5.03
N ARG A 124 -14.53 -7.57 6.09
CA ARG A 124 -15.13 -7.50 7.42
C ARG A 124 -15.08 -6.07 7.98
N SER A 125 -16.06 -5.73 8.82
CA SER A 125 -16.07 -4.43 9.51
C SER A 125 -14.90 -4.30 10.49
N VAL A 126 -14.58 -3.07 10.88
CA VAL A 126 -13.56 -2.79 11.91
C VAL A 126 -13.93 -3.45 13.23
N THR A 127 -15.20 -3.36 13.62
CA THR A 127 -15.71 -4.00 14.86
C THR A 127 -15.55 -5.52 14.82
N ALA A 128 -16.02 -6.18 13.75
CA ALA A 128 -15.87 -7.64 13.59
C ALA A 128 -14.38 -8.07 13.49
N THR A 129 -13.51 -7.18 12.97
CA THR A 129 -12.07 -7.44 12.95
C THR A 129 -11.49 -7.32 14.36
N ALA A 130 -11.86 -6.31 15.15
CA ALA A 130 -11.41 -6.14 16.52
C ALA A 130 -11.80 -7.36 17.38
N GLU A 131 -13.05 -7.80 17.30
CA GLU A 131 -13.55 -9.00 17.98
C GLU A 131 -12.73 -10.24 17.59
N ARG A 132 -12.50 -10.45 16.29
CA ARG A 132 -11.74 -11.60 15.77
C ARG A 132 -10.32 -11.69 16.30
N VAL A 133 -9.67 -10.55 16.52
CA VAL A 133 -8.29 -10.48 17.04
C VAL A 133 -8.24 -10.23 18.54
N ALA A 134 -9.37 -10.34 19.23
CA ALA A 134 -9.52 -10.12 20.67
C ALA A 134 -8.94 -8.79 21.16
N LEU A 135 -9.17 -7.71 20.41
CA LEU A 135 -8.79 -6.33 20.76
C LEU A 135 -10.02 -5.43 20.90
N GLY A 136 -9.94 -4.48 21.83
CA GLY A 136 -10.86 -3.34 21.81
C GLY A 136 -10.58 -2.41 20.61
N GLU A 137 -11.60 -1.69 20.12
CA GLU A 137 -11.47 -0.79 18.95
C GLU A 137 -10.36 0.25 19.12
N ARG A 138 -10.20 0.83 20.33
CA ARG A 138 -9.12 1.78 20.62
C ARG A 138 -7.73 1.16 20.54
N GLN A 139 -7.59 -0.09 20.99
CA GLN A 139 -6.32 -0.83 20.89
C GLN A 139 -6.01 -1.18 19.44
N LEU A 140 -7.01 -1.65 18.69
CA LEU A 140 -6.87 -1.92 17.25
C LEU A 140 -6.46 -0.64 16.51
N HIS A 141 -7.11 0.51 16.81
CA HIS A 141 -6.77 1.79 16.18
C HIS A 141 -5.32 2.19 16.46
N ARG A 142 -4.87 2.16 17.72
CA ARG A 142 -3.49 2.52 18.08
C ARG A 142 -2.46 1.60 17.43
N ARG A 143 -2.69 0.28 17.41
CA ARG A 143 -1.81 -0.68 16.73
C ARG A 143 -1.80 -0.45 15.22
N SER A 144 -2.95 -0.14 14.63
CA SER A 144 -3.04 0.18 13.20
C SER A 144 -2.24 1.42 12.83
N LEU A 145 -2.28 2.49 13.62
CA LEU A 145 -1.46 3.68 13.40
C LEU A 145 0.02 3.35 13.38
N SER A 146 0.51 2.60 14.36
CA SER A 146 1.92 2.22 14.46
C SER A 146 2.36 1.32 13.31
N ALA A 147 1.52 0.34 12.94
CA ALA A 147 1.89 -0.71 11.98
C ALA A 147 1.62 -0.33 10.52
N PHE A 148 0.53 0.39 10.25
CA PHE A 148 0.04 0.69 8.89
C PHE A 148 0.11 2.18 8.54
N GLY A 149 0.42 3.04 9.49
CA GLY A 149 0.46 4.49 9.31
C GLY A 149 -0.89 5.19 9.46
N TYR A 150 -1.99 4.46 9.48
CA TYR A 150 -3.36 5.00 9.59
C TYR A 150 -4.28 4.03 10.33
N GLY A 151 -5.47 4.51 10.66
CA GLY A 151 -6.48 3.72 11.36
C GLY A 151 -7.05 2.58 10.50
N PRO A 152 -7.71 1.60 11.13
CA PRO A 152 -8.22 0.40 10.45
C PRO A 152 -9.30 0.72 9.40
N LYS A 153 -10.04 1.82 9.52
CA LYS A 153 -11.01 2.27 8.51
C LYS A 153 -10.33 2.66 7.19
N THR A 154 -9.21 3.39 7.28
CA THR A 154 -8.42 3.79 6.09
C THR A 154 -7.79 2.56 5.44
N LEU A 155 -7.21 1.64 6.23
CA LEU A 155 -6.69 0.39 5.70
C LEU A 155 -7.78 -0.42 4.99
N ALA A 156 -8.95 -0.58 5.59
CA ALA A 156 -10.08 -1.27 4.97
C ALA A 156 -10.49 -0.63 3.63
N ARG A 157 -10.50 0.70 3.57
CA ARG A 157 -10.81 1.47 2.35
C ARG A 157 -9.77 1.22 1.25
N ILE A 158 -8.48 1.25 1.58
CA ILE A 158 -7.39 0.97 0.65
C ILE A 158 -7.45 -0.48 0.13
N LEU A 159 -7.62 -1.46 1.02
CA LEU A 159 -7.74 -2.86 0.63
C LEU A 159 -8.99 -3.13 -0.22
N ARG A 160 -10.10 -2.43 0.04
CA ARG A 160 -11.30 -2.47 -0.79
C ARG A 160 -11.05 -1.90 -2.19
N LEU A 161 -10.34 -0.77 -2.29
CA LEU A 161 -9.90 -0.19 -3.56
C LEU A 161 -9.09 -1.21 -4.37
N GLN A 162 -8.08 -1.84 -3.76
CA GLN A 162 -7.22 -2.81 -4.46
C GLN A 162 -8.03 -4.00 -5.01
N ARG A 163 -8.99 -4.52 -4.24
CA ARG A 163 -9.90 -5.58 -4.71
C ARG A 163 -10.78 -5.12 -5.89
N ALA A 164 -11.31 -3.90 -5.81
CA ALA A 164 -12.14 -3.34 -6.88
C ALA A 164 -11.33 -3.17 -8.17
N LEU A 165 -10.12 -2.65 -8.08
CA LEU A 165 -9.23 -2.51 -9.24
C LEU A 165 -8.84 -3.86 -9.84
N ALA A 166 -8.57 -4.88 -9.02
CA ALA A 166 -8.26 -6.22 -9.51
C ALA A 166 -9.44 -6.82 -10.29
N LEU A 167 -10.67 -6.72 -9.79
CA LEU A 167 -11.87 -7.19 -10.49
C LEU A 167 -12.13 -6.39 -11.77
N ALA A 168 -12.05 -5.07 -11.73
CA ALA A 168 -12.28 -4.23 -12.90
C ALA A 168 -11.24 -4.51 -14.01
N ARG A 169 -9.96 -4.70 -13.66
CA ARG A 169 -8.89 -5.08 -14.59
C ARG A 169 -9.06 -6.49 -15.17
N SER A 170 -9.73 -7.40 -14.46
CA SER A 170 -10.10 -8.72 -15.01
C SER A 170 -11.35 -8.68 -15.88
N GLY A 171 -11.89 -7.51 -16.20
CA GLY A 171 -13.01 -7.33 -17.11
C GLY A 171 -14.40 -7.41 -16.44
N VAL A 172 -14.48 -7.47 -15.10
CA VAL A 172 -15.76 -7.45 -14.39
C VAL A 172 -16.42 -6.07 -14.55
N PRO A 173 -17.70 -6.00 -14.97
CA PRO A 173 -18.43 -4.73 -15.09
C PRO A 173 -18.39 -3.91 -13.79
N PHE A 174 -18.33 -2.58 -13.90
CA PHE A 174 -18.17 -1.71 -12.73
C PHE A 174 -19.32 -1.82 -11.72
N ALA A 175 -20.56 -2.06 -12.18
CA ALA A 175 -21.69 -2.30 -11.28
C ALA A 175 -21.51 -3.58 -10.46
N ASP A 176 -21.06 -4.67 -11.12
CA ASP A 176 -20.79 -5.96 -10.46
C ASP A 176 -19.55 -5.86 -9.55
N THR A 177 -18.52 -5.11 -9.98
CA THR A 177 -17.36 -4.80 -9.17
C THR A 177 -17.75 -4.09 -7.88
N ALA A 178 -18.60 -3.07 -7.97
CA ALA A 178 -19.12 -2.36 -6.81
C ALA A 178 -19.85 -3.31 -5.85
N ALA A 179 -20.77 -4.10 -6.35
CA ALA A 179 -21.55 -5.06 -5.55
C ALA A 179 -20.63 -6.09 -4.83
N ARG A 180 -19.68 -6.69 -5.57
CA ARG A 180 -18.77 -7.72 -5.04
C ARG A 180 -17.76 -7.18 -4.03
N THR A 181 -17.45 -5.88 -4.08
CA THR A 181 -16.45 -5.28 -3.19
C THR A 181 -17.05 -4.46 -2.05
N GLY A 182 -18.40 -4.46 -1.93
CA GLY A 182 -19.10 -3.83 -0.81
C GLY A 182 -19.25 -2.32 -0.93
N PHE A 183 -19.31 -1.80 -2.16
CA PHE A 183 -19.82 -0.45 -2.44
C PHE A 183 -21.34 -0.50 -2.63
N ALA A 184 -22.03 0.57 -2.26
CA ALA A 184 -23.48 0.64 -2.42
C ALA A 184 -23.91 0.56 -3.89
N ASP A 185 -23.14 1.21 -4.77
CA ASP A 185 -23.37 1.27 -6.20
C ASP A 185 -22.10 1.66 -6.98
N GLN A 186 -22.18 1.69 -8.31
CA GLN A 186 -21.09 2.10 -9.18
C GLN A 186 -20.66 3.56 -8.96
N ALA A 187 -21.59 4.47 -8.63
CA ALA A 187 -21.27 5.88 -8.39
C ALA A 187 -20.49 6.05 -7.10
N HIS A 188 -20.81 5.28 -6.06
CA HIS A 188 -20.03 5.24 -4.82
C HIS A 188 -18.61 4.71 -5.08
N LEU A 189 -18.47 3.62 -5.84
CA LEU A 189 -17.16 3.10 -6.26
C LEU A 189 -16.34 4.18 -6.99
N ALA A 190 -16.93 4.84 -7.98
CA ALA A 190 -16.26 5.85 -8.78
C ALA A 190 -15.79 7.06 -7.93
N ARG A 191 -16.61 7.52 -6.98
CA ARG A 191 -16.25 8.60 -6.05
C ARG A 191 -15.10 8.20 -5.14
N ASP A 192 -15.15 7.02 -4.53
CA ASP A 192 -14.13 6.51 -3.62
C ASP A 192 -12.78 6.33 -4.33
N VAL A 193 -12.81 5.76 -5.55
CA VAL A 193 -11.62 5.65 -6.42
C VAL A 193 -11.04 7.03 -6.70
N ARG A 194 -11.85 7.99 -7.15
CA ARG A 194 -11.37 9.32 -7.49
C ARG A 194 -10.79 10.06 -6.27
N GLU A 195 -11.39 9.89 -5.11
CA GLU A 195 -10.88 10.48 -3.86
C GLU A 195 -9.51 9.93 -3.46
N LEU A 196 -9.31 8.60 -3.58
CA LEU A 196 -8.05 7.96 -3.20
C LEU A 196 -6.94 8.11 -4.24
N THR A 197 -7.30 8.21 -5.53
CA THR A 197 -6.34 8.14 -6.64
C THR A 197 -6.21 9.45 -7.43
N GLY A 198 -7.15 10.37 -7.27
CA GLY A 198 -7.25 11.57 -8.09
C GLY A 198 -7.66 11.30 -9.55
N MET A 199 -7.96 10.03 -9.91
CA MET A 199 -8.23 9.59 -11.27
C MET A 199 -9.58 8.89 -11.39
N PRO A 200 -10.25 8.96 -12.57
CA PRO A 200 -11.42 8.14 -12.85
C PRO A 200 -11.06 6.64 -12.88
N LEU A 201 -11.99 5.79 -12.44
CA LEU A 201 -11.83 4.34 -12.48
C LEU A 201 -11.54 3.81 -13.89
N THR A 202 -12.18 4.41 -14.91
CA THR A 202 -11.97 4.06 -16.32
C THR A 202 -10.52 4.19 -16.77
N ASP A 203 -9.83 5.21 -16.28
CA ASP A 203 -8.44 5.50 -16.69
C ASP A 203 -7.46 4.53 -15.99
N LEU A 204 -7.77 4.15 -14.75
CA LEU A 204 -6.97 3.18 -13.97
C LEU A 204 -7.08 1.73 -14.47
N VAL A 205 -8.11 1.42 -15.23
CA VAL A 205 -8.34 0.06 -15.76
C VAL A 205 -7.79 -0.10 -17.18
N ARG A 206 -7.66 1.00 -17.93
CA ARG A 206 -7.14 1.00 -19.31
C ARG A 206 -5.61 1.02 -19.43
N GLY A 207 -4.92 1.41 -18.38
CA GLY A 207 -3.46 1.46 -18.29
C GLY A 207 -2.91 0.22 -17.61
#